data_5f90d4b611caf5fb8aa7f597a00279f3
#
_entry.id   5f90d4b611caf5fb8aa7f597a00279f3
#
_cell.length_a   1.000
_cell.length_b   1.000
_cell.length_c   1.000
_cell.angle_alpha   90.00
_cell.angle_beta   90.00
_cell.angle_gamma   90.00
#
_symmetry.space_group_name_H-M   'P 1'
#
loop_
_entity.id
_entity.type
_entity.pdbx_description
1 polymer ?
#
loop_
_entity_poly.entity_id
_entity_poly.type
_entity_poly.pdbx_seq_one_letter_code
_entity_poly.pdbx_strand_id
1 'polypeptide(L)'
;TMFFAQSNVIKEVASKHSCVIVGRCANHVLEKFDDCINIFIYSNIESKIKRAVEEYKLDSNNIEKILKERDKLREKHYNYYTGKVWGDARNYHACFNSDFIGINNVVDIIEKIAINR
;
A
#
# COMPACT_ATOMS: atom_id res chain seq x y z
N THR A 1 -3.04 20.89 -7.81
CA THR A 1 -2.65 20.40 -6.48
C THR A 1 -1.55 19.36 -6.58
N MET A 2 -0.91 19.08 -5.46
CA MET A 2 0.12 18.06 -5.40
C MET A 2 -0.42 16.68 -5.79
N PHE A 3 -1.62 16.34 -5.35
CA PHE A 3 -2.25 15.07 -5.72
C PHE A 3 -2.43 14.96 -7.23
N PHE A 4 -2.88 16.01 -7.87
CA PHE A 4 -3.10 16.04 -9.32
C PHE A 4 -1.79 15.84 -10.07
N ALA A 5 -0.74 16.54 -9.65
CA ALA A 5 0.59 16.42 -10.25
C ALA A 5 1.16 15.01 -10.07
N GLN A 6 1.03 14.42 -8.88
CA GLN A 6 1.45 13.05 -8.62
C GLN A 6 0.68 12.05 -9.47
N SER A 7 -0.62 12.24 -9.62
CA SER A 7 -1.45 11.36 -10.44
C SER A 7 -1.01 11.34 -11.89
N ASN A 8 -0.67 12.50 -12.43
CA ASN A 8 -0.17 12.62 -13.81
C ASN A 8 1.17 11.90 -13.99
N VAL A 9 2.08 12.01 -13.02
CA VAL A 9 3.37 11.30 -13.04
C VAL A 9 3.15 9.79 -12.97
N ILE A 10 2.27 9.33 -12.10
CA ILE A 10 1.94 7.91 -11.96
C ILE A 10 1.43 7.34 -13.29
N LYS A 11 0.50 8.03 -13.92
CA LYS A 11 -0.05 7.61 -15.21
C LYS A 11 1.01 7.56 -16.30
N GLU A 12 1.88 8.55 -16.34
CA GLU A 12 2.96 8.60 -17.32
C GLU A 12 3.94 7.44 -17.14
N VAL A 13 4.39 7.19 -15.91
CA VAL A 13 5.31 6.10 -15.60
C VAL A 13 4.68 4.75 -15.92
N ALA A 14 3.44 4.53 -15.49
CA ALA A 14 2.74 3.28 -15.71
C ALA A 14 2.46 2.98 -17.18
N SER A 15 2.28 4.02 -18.00
CA SER A 15 2.05 3.85 -19.43
C SER A 15 3.31 3.49 -20.21
N LYS A 16 4.50 3.80 -19.68
CA LYS A 16 5.78 3.63 -20.37
C LYS A 16 6.64 2.51 -19.82
N HIS A 17 6.45 2.12 -18.56
CA HIS A 17 7.36 1.19 -17.89
C HIS A 17 6.59 0.19 -17.02
N SER A 18 7.20 -0.99 -16.85
CA SER A 18 6.82 -1.89 -15.76
C SER A 18 7.32 -1.26 -14.46
N CYS A 19 6.46 -1.16 -13.46
CA CYS A 19 6.82 -0.48 -12.23
C CYS A 19 6.04 -1.00 -11.02
N VAL A 20 6.58 -0.75 -9.84
CA VAL A 20 5.91 -0.98 -8.56
C VAL A 20 5.69 0.38 -7.92
N ILE A 21 4.45 0.67 -7.57
CA ILE A 21 4.08 1.96 -6.97
C ILE A 21 3.56 1.70 -5.56
N VAL A 22 4.14 2.39 -4.59
CA VAL A 22 3.76 2.24 -3.19
C VAL A 22 2.89 3.42 -2.75
N GLY A 23 1.64 3.13 -2.41
CA GLY A 23 0.70 4.12 -1.92
C GLY A 23 0.26 5.13 -2.97
N ARG A 24 0.10 6.39 -2.56
CA ARG A 24 -0.27 7.55 -3.41
C ARG A 24 -1.61 7.40 -4.12
N CYS A 25 -2.52 6.59 -3.59
CA CYS A 25 -3.81 6.29 -4.22
C CYS A 25 -3.65 5.71 -5.63
N ALA A 26 -2.55 5.02 -5.91
CA ALA A 26 -2.23 4.54 -7.25
C ALA A 26 -3.29 3.57 -7.78
N ASN A 27 -3.87 2.75 -6.92
CA ASN A 27 -4.94 1.84 -7.34
C ASN A 27 -6.16 2.57 -7.90
N HIS A 28 -6.46 3.76 -7.36
CA HIS A 28 -7.53 4.61 -7.88
C HIS A 28 -7.07 5.35 -9.14
N VAL A 29 -5.88 5.91 -9.12
CA VAL A 29 -5.32 6.67 -10.26
C VAL A 29 -5.25 5.79 -11.51
N LEU A 30 -4.90 4.52 -11.34
CA LEU A 30 -4.72 3.56 -12.44
C LEU A 30 -5.89 2.59 -12.60
N GLU A 31 -7.07 2.91 -12.08
CA GLU A 31 -8.21 1.98 -12.09
C GLU A 31 -8.66 1.56 -13.49
N LYS A 32 -8.37 2.37 -14.51
CA LYS A 32 -8.70 2.06 -15.89
C LYS A 32 -7.58 1.35 -16.66
N PHE A 33 -6.45 1.09 -16.02
CA PHE A 33 -5.32 0.36 -16.61
C PHE A 33 -5.53 -1.14 -16.40
N ASP A 34 -5.58 -1.92 -17.48
CA ASP A 34 -5.93 -3.35 -17.42
C ASP A 34 -4.84 -4.24 -16.81
N ASP A 35 -3.59 -3.84 -16.93
CA ASP A 35 -2.43 -4.63 -16.43
C ASP A 35 -1.88 -4.16 -15.10
N CYS A 36 -2.72 -3.57 -14.28
CA CYS A 36 -2.37 -3.24 -12.90
C CYS A 36 -2.84 -4.32 -11.94
N ILE A 37 -1.99 -4.65 -10.98
CA ILE A 37 -2.33 -5.52 -9.85
C ILE A 37 -2.32 -4.66 -8.60
N ASN A 38 -3.46 -4.54 -7.96
CA ASN A 38 -3.63 -3.71 -6.77
C ASN A 38 -3.66 -4.59 -5.53
N ILE A 39 -2.71 -4.37 -4.63
CA ILE A 39 -2.51 -5.20 -3.45
C ILE A 39 -2.54 -4.35 -2.19
N PHE A 40 -3.24 -4.82 -1.18
CA PHE A 40 -3.25 -4.23 0.14
C PHE A 40 -2.63 -5.18 1.15
N ILE A 41 -1.62 -4.71 1.88
CA ILE A 41 -0.93 -5.51 2.90
C ILE A 41 -1.19 -4.87 4.25
N TYR A 42 -1.62 -5.67 5.21
CA TYR A 42 -1.92 -5.20 6.56
C TYR A 42 -1.32 -6.12 7.60
N SER A 43 -1.17 -5.59 8.81
CA SER A 43 -0.67 -6.33 9.95
C SER A 43 -1.21 -5.74 11.24
N ASN A 44 -1.08 -6.46 12.37
CA ASN A 44 -1.45 -5.93 13.66
C ASN A 44 -0.42 -4.88 14.14
N ILE A 45 -0.80 -4.12 15.16
CA ILE A 45 0.05 -3.03 15.63
C ILE A 45 1.33 -3.56 16.29
N GLU A 46 1.28 -4.69 16.94
CA GLU A 46 2.45 -5.29 17.61
C GLU A 46 3.54 -5.62 16.58
N SER A 47 3.17 -6.22 15.46
CA SER A 47 4.11 -6.54 14.37
C SER A 47 4.68 -5.29 13.73
N LYS A 48 3.85 -4.25 13.57
CA LYS A 48 4.31 -2.96 13.04
C LYS A 48 5.33 -2.32 13.95
N ILE A 49 5.08 -2.32 15.25
CA ILE A 49 6.01 -1.78 16.24
C ILE A 49 7.33 -2.52 16.20
N LYS A 50 7.28 -3.84 16.21
CA LYS A 50 8.49 -4.68 16.18
C LYS A 50 9.33 -4.38 14.93
N ARG A 51 8.71 -4.32 13.78
CA ARG A 51 9.40 -4.02 12.51
C ARG A 51 9.99 -2.61 12.51
N ALA A 52 9.24 -1.63 13.01
CA ALA A 52 9.70 -0.24 13.06
C ALA A 52 10.94 -0.09 13.93
N VAL A 53 10.96 -0.76 15.09
CA VAL A 53 12.08 -0.68 16.04
C VAL A 53 13.26 -1.53 15.57
N GLU A 54 13.03 -2.78 15.22
CA GLU A 54 14.10 -3.75 14.91
C GLU A 54 14.68 -3.58 13.50
N GLU A 55 13.84 -3.44 12.50
CA GLU A 55 14.29 -3.37 11.10
C GLU A 55 14.59 -1.95 10.64
N TYR A 56 13.73 -1.00 11.00
CA TYR A 56 13.90 0.38 10.55
C TYR A 56 14.61 1.27 11.56
N LYS A 57 14.98 0.71 12.73
CA LYS A 57 15.75 1.40 13.77
C LYS A 57 15.09 2.70 14.25
N LEU A 58 13.78 2.75 14.25
CA LEU A 58 13.05 3.91 14.77
C LEU A 58 13.05 3.91 16.30
N ASP A 59 12.94 5.10 16.89
CA ASP A 59 12.86 5.26 18.34
C ASP A 59 11.59 4.58 18.87
N SER A 60 11.74 3.74 19.90
CA SER A 60 10.63 3.03 20.51
C SER A 60 9.71 3.92 21.34
N ASN A 61 10.12 5.16 21.67
CA ASN A 61 9.29 6.09 22.43
C ASN A 61 8.09 6.54 21.59
N ASN A 62 6.90 6.33 22.10
CA ASN A 62 5.65 6.72 21.44
C ASN A 62 5.45 6.11 20.04
N ILE A 63 6.18 5.03 19.71
CA ILE A 63 6.12 4.44 18.36
C ILE A 63 4.72 3.96 17.99
N GLU A 64 3.98 3.39 18.94
CA GLU A 64 2.62 2.94 18.69
C GLU A 64 1.73 4.11 18.25
N LYS A 65 1.79 5.22 18.98
CA LYS A 65 1.03 6.42 18.65
C LYS A 65 1.39 6.97 17.28
N ILE A 66 2.69 7.03 16.99
CA ILE A 66 3.19 7.53 15.70
C ILE A 66 2.68 6.66 14.55
N LEU A 67 2.76 5.33 14.68
CA LEU A 67 2.30 4.42 13.64
C LEU A 67 0.79 4.52 13.43
N LYS A 68 0.01 4.62 14.49
CA LYS A 68 -1.44 4.80 14.39
C LYS A 68 -1.82 6.12 13.73
N GLU A 69 -1.11 7.19 14.04
CA GLU A 69 -1.33 8.50 13.42
C GLU A 69 -1.00 8.47 11.93
N ARG A 70 0.08 7.80 11.54
CA ARG A 70 0.45 7.64 10.14
C ARG A 70 -0.62 6.89 9.35
N ASP A 71 -1.16 5.81 9.93
CA ASP A 71 -2.22 5.05 9.27
C ASP A 71 -3.51 5.87 9.15
N LYS A 72 -3.86 6.67 10.15
CA LYS A 72 -4.99 7.59 10.08
C LYS A 72 -4.83 8.63 8.98
N LEU A 73 -3.60 9.14 8.80
CA LEU A 73 -3.32 10.09 7.73
C LEU A 73 -3.45 9.45 6.35
N ARG A 74 -2.97 8.22 6.19
CA ARG A 74 -3.12 7.47 4.94
C ARG A 74 -4.60 7.23 4.63
N GLU A 75 -5.38 6.81 5.62
CA GLU A 75 -6.82 6.58 5.48
C GLU A 75 -7.54 7.86 5.07
N LYS A 76 -7.28 8.96 5.77
CA LYS A 76 -7.89 10.26 5.46
C LYS A 76 -7.57 10.71 4.04
N HIS A 77 -6.30 10.62 3.66
CA HIS A 77 -5.83 11.02 2.33
C HIS A 77 -6.51 10.18 1.25
N TYR A 78 -6.48 8.87 1.41
CA TYR A 78 -7.09 7.95 0.44
C TYR A 78 -8.60 8.19 0.32
N ASN A 79 -9.30 8.22 1.45
CA ASN A 79 -10.76 8.39 1.45
C ASN A 79 -11.18 9.73 0.83
N TYR A 80 -10.42 10.78 1.14
CA TYR A 80 -10.71 12.12 0.60
C TYR A 80 -10.56 12.17 -0.92
N TYR A 81 -9.43 11.69 -1.44
CA TYR A 81 -9.13 11.83 -2.87
C TYR A 81 -9.82 10.80 -3.74
N THR A 82 -10.16 9.63 -3.21
CA THR A 82 -10.76 8.56 -4.01
C THR A 82 -12.26 8.43 -3.83
N GLY A 83 -12.80 8.93 -2.74
CA GLY A 83 -14.19 8.67 -2.37
C GLY A 83 -14.46 7.23 -1.94
N LYS A 84 -13.41 6.43 -1.78
CA LYS A 84 -13.48 5.02 -1.37
C LYS A 84 -12.94 4.86 0.04
N VAL A 85 -13.16 3.68 0.64
CA VAL A 85 -12.67 3.37 1.97
C VAL A 85 -11.34 2.64 1.88
N TRP A 86 -10.32 3.22 2.51
CA TRP A 86 -8.98 2.63 2.54
C TRP A 86 -9.00 1.28 3.23
N GLY A 87 -8.41 0.26 2.60
CA GLY A 87 -8.37 -1.09 3.14
C GLY A 87 -9.61 -1.92 2.87
N ASP A 88 -10.63 -1.37 2.22
CA ASP A 88 -11.80 -2.15 1.79
C ASP A 88 -11.37 -3.11 0.67
N ALA A 89 -11.55 -4.40 0.91
CA ALA A 89 -11.09 -5.45 -0.01
C ALA A 89 -11.58 -5.26 -1.45
N ARG A 90 -12.72 -4.61 -1.64
CA ARG A 90 -13.29 -4.39 -2.98
C ARG A 90 -12.48 -3.42 -3.83
N ASN A 91 -11.58 -2.65 -3.21
CA ASN A 91 -10.73 -1.69 -3.92
C ASN A 91 -9.40 -2.29 -4.39
N TYR A 92 -9.15 -3.57 -4.09
CA TYR A 92 -7.89 -4.23 -4.37
C TYR A 92 -8.13 -5.60 -5.00
N HIS A 93 -7.15 -6.10 -5.74
CA HIS A 93 -7.21 -7.46 -6.29
C HIS A 93 -6.91 -8.51 -5.24
N ALA A 94 -6.06 -8.20 -4.27
CA ALA A 94 -5.74 -9.08 -3.15
C ALA A 94 -5.40 -8.28 -1.92
N CYS A 95 -5.76 -8.83 -0.75
CA CYS A 95 -5.43 -8.26 0.54
C CYS A 95 -4.75 -9.34 1.38
N PHE A 96 -3.58 -9.05 1.93
CA PHE A 96 -2.77 -10.02 2.68
C PHE A 96 -2.53 -9.58 4.11
N ASN A 97 -2.81 -10.48 5.04
CA ASN A 97 -2.40 -10.33 6.43
C ASN A 97 -0.97 -10.84 6.57
N SER A 98 0.01 -9.95 6.63
CA SER A 98 1.43 -10.32 6.68
C SER A 98 1.84 -10.96 8.00
N ASP A 99 1.06 -10.81 9.08
CA ASP A 99 1.35 -11.50 10.34
C ASP A 99 1.12 -12.98 10.23
N PHE A 100 -0.04 -13.35 9.69
CA PHE A 100 -0.42 -14.76 9.57
C PHE A 100 0.37 -15.45 8.46
N ILE A 101 0.47 -14.81 7.32
CA ILE A 101 1.09 -15.42 6.12
C ILE A 101 2.62 -15.38 6.21
N GLY A 102 3.18 -14.31 6.76
CA GLY A 102 4.61 -14.03 6.75
C GLY A 102 5.03 -13.22 5.54
N ILE A 103 5.94 -12.25 5.75
CA ILE A 103 6.34 -11.31 4.69
C ILE A 103 6.93 -12.03 3.49
N ASN A 104 7.82 -13.01 3.71
CA ASN A 104 8.46 -13.72 2.61
C ASN A 104 7.44 -14.51 1.79
N ASN A 105 6.45 -15.11 2.43
CA ASN A 105 5.39 -15.82 1.74
C ASN A 105 4.49 -14.87 0.94
N VAL A 106 4.21 -13.68 1.49
CA VAL A 106 3.45 -12.66 0.76
C VAL A 106 4.20 -12.25 -0.51
N VAL A 107 5.50 -12.02 -0.40
CA VAL A 107 6.34 -11.70 -1.57
C VAL A 107 6.25 -12.78 -2.63
N ASP A 108 6.36 -14.05 -2.22
CA ASP A 108 6.27 -15.19 -3.15
C ASP A 108 4.91 -15.26 -3.84
N ILE A 109 3.83 -15.01 -3.11
CA ILE A 109 2.48 -15.01 -3.68
C ILE A 109 2.31 -13.88 -4.69
N ILE A 110 2.77 -12.67 -4.35
CA ILE A 110 2.69 -11.52 -5.24
C ILE A 110 3.47 -11.80 -6.52
N GLU A 111 4.66 -12.36 -6.40
CA GLU A 111 5.49 -12.72 -7.55
C GLU A 111 4.76 -13.70 -8.47
N LYS A 112 4.13 -14.74 -7.91
CA LYS A 112 3.34 -15.69 -8.69
C LYS A 112 2.18 -15.03 -9.42
N ILE A 113 1.48 -14.13 -8.77
CA ILE A 113 0.38 -13.39 -9.41
C ILE A 113 0.93 -12.58 -10.58
N ALA A 114 2.04 -11.87 -10.39
CA ALA A 114 2.63 -11.02 -11.43
C ALA A 114 3.13 -11.83 -12.63
N ILE A 115 3.78 -12.98 -12.38
CA ILE A 115 4.33 -13.82 -13.44
C ILE A 115 3.22 -14.48 -14.28
N ASN A 116 2.12 -14.87 -13.64
CA ASN A 116 1.04 -15.60 -14.28
C ASN A 116 -0.04 -14.71 -14.92
N ARG A 117 0.19 -13.44 -14.91
CA ARG A 117 -0.67 -12.50 -15.63
C ARG A 117 -0.27 -12.41 -17.09
#